data_80f87588775e904c247f55184ab83e22
#
_entry.id   80f87588775e904c247f55184ab83e22
#
_cell.length_a   1.000
_cell.length_b   1.000
_cell.length_c   1.000
_cell.angle_alpha   90.00
_cell.angle_beta   90.00
_cell.angle_gamma   90.00
#
_symmetry.space_group_name_H-M   'P 1'
#
loop_
_entity.id
_entity.type
_entity.pdbx_description
1 polymer ?
#
loop_
_entity_poly.entity_id
_entity_poly.type
_entity_poly.pdbx_seq_one_letter_code
_entity_poly.pdbx_strand_id
1 'polypeptide(L)'
;MAIINKGMSRRSFLGLTGSVAAVAGLGLTGCGGSSSDEGSAASSTDSANRGGGVITAGSAYAPSSFDPASTGSAVGLGANWHVVEGLYGIDYHDYSTFNELATDDPKSVDDTTFEVTIRKGAKFSDGTEVTADDVVASYTACAASATYAPFFQPFESIEAKDASTVTVKTKVPNFSLLKDRLAIIRVTPATQTEEDRAKQPIGSGPWMYDSISDTEITLVPNPEYNGEYAAEDKKIQYSILTDPTARVTAQQEGSTLVMELVTADAVDQLESAGCKIDNVQGFGTRFIMFNVAKEPWNDVKVRQAVMYALDTEKMVSNTFAGLATAASCYLPKSFTNYHEASTVYKTDAKKAKKLIEESGITPGAITLRTTDNEQIKGMAAQVKNDLDALGFDVTIQTDTSPATYAAIDGGEAYDILLAPGDPSCFGADPDLLLNWWYGDNVWMQTRCPWKESAEWQKLHGLMDEALAAEGDEQQKKWNECFDIIADNAVLYPVVHVKTVSASWGDPSTAPTARPSMASRALARRACPSGALRPSRRKTRLSLYAGCRPLGPYPHS
;
A
#
# COMPACT_ATOMS: atom_id res chain seq x y z
N MET A 1 -24.48 -11.75 46.58
CA MET A 1 -25.16 -10.44 46.77
C MET A 1 -25.65 -9.95 45.43
N ALA A 2 -26.96 -9.97 45.24
CA ALA A 2 -27.61 -9.60 44.00
C ALA A 2 -27.82 -8.08 43.93
N ILE A 3 -27.60 -7.47 42.78
CA ILE A 3 -28.17 -6.14 42.43
C ILE A 3 -28.50 -6.16 40.93
N ILE A 4 -29.68 -6.48 40.63
CA ILE A 4 -30.82 -5.81 39.99
C ILE A 4 -30.49 -5.01 38.72
N ASN A 5 -30.91 -5.61 37.64
CA ASN A 5 -31.20 -5.07 36.33
C ASN A 5 -32.38 -4.07 36.38
N LYS A 6 -32.26 -2.86 35.89
CA LYS A 6 -33.40 -2.00 35.57
C LYS A 6 -33.30 -1.56 34.10
N GLY A 7 -34.11 -2.18 33.28
CA GLY A 7 -34.34 -1.82 31.90
C GLY A 7 -34.96 -0.41 31.77
N MET A 8 -34.42 0.43 30.90
CA MET A 8 -35.04 1.66 30.46
C MET A 8 -35.97 1.42 29.28
N SER A 9 -37.20 1.86 29.42
CA SER A 9 -38.31 1.72 28.49
C SER A 9 -38.16 2.62 27.27
N ARG A 10 -38.55 2.16 26.10
CA ARG A 10 -38.58 2.83 24.79
C ARG A 10 -39.43 4.13 24.69
N ARG A 11 -39.94 4.66 25.79
CA ARG A 11 -40.81 5.86 25.82
C ARG A 11 -40.12 7.13 26.26
N SER A 12 -38.87 7.13 26.62
CA SER A 12 -38.14 8.33 27.09
C SER A 12 -37.30 9.04 26.01
N PHE A 13 -37.40 8.61 24.73
CA PHE A 13 -36.58 9.20 23.64
C PHE A 13 -37.34 10.17 22.73
N LEU A 14 -38.55 10.52 23.04
CA LEU A 14 -39.41 11.41 22.23
C LEU A 14 -39.79 12.73 22.96
N GLY A 15 -38.87 13.33 23.69
CA GLY A 15 -39.19 14.53 24.47
C GLY A 15 -38.10 15.58 24.51
N LEU A 16 -37.31 15.80 23.43
CA LEU A 16 -36.40 16.96 23.36
C LEU A 16 -36.22 17.47 21.92
N THR A 17 -37.32 17.86 21.27
CA THR A 17 -37.29 18.72 20.10
C THR A 17 -38.34 19.80 20.30
N GLY A 18 -37.89 20.98 20.62
CA GLY A 18 -38.75 22.15 20.70
C GLY A 18 -38.02 23.36 21.27
N SER A 19 -37.90 24.36 20.46
CA SER A 19 -37.66 25.75 20.82
C SER A 19 -36.19 26.23 20.71
N VAL A 20 -35.83 26.84 19.57
CA VAL A 20 -35.55 28.29 19.54
C VAL A 20 -35.86 28.81 18.14
N ALA A 21 -36.90 29.64 18.07
CA ALA A 21 -37.24 30.45 16.90
C ALA A 21 -36.88 31.92 17.19
N ALA A 22 -36.46 32.59 16.13
CA ALA A 22 -36.60 34.01 15.87
C ALA A 22 -35.73 35.02 16.64
N VAL A 23 -34.82 35.66 15.93
CA VAL A 23 -34.77 37.14 15.88
C VAL A 23 -34.59 37.58 14.43
N ALA A 24 -35.63 38.23 13.90
CA ALA A 24 -35.61 39.01 12.68
C ALA A 24 -35.30 40.48 13.04
N GLY A 25 -34.63 41.19 12.13
CA GLY A 25 -34.46 42.65 12.28
C GLY A 25 -33.60 43.28 11.20
N LEU A 26 -34.16 43.54 10.05
CA LEU A 26 -34.29 44.85 9.37
C LEU A 26 -33.00 45.65 9.04
N GLY A 27 -32.82 45.90 7.76
CA GLY A 27 -31.98 46.95 7.21
C GLY A 27 -32.13 47.06 5.69
N LEU A 28 -33.22 47.72 5.22
CA LEU A 28 -33.46 48.12 3.83
C LEU A 28 -32.68 49.38 3.46
N THR A 29 -32.15 49.46 2.26
CA THR A 29 -32.19 50.55 1.24
C THR A 29 -30.99 50.33 0.31
N GLY A 30 -31.03 50.46 -0.99
CA GLY A 30 -32.00 50.85 -1.97
C GLY A 30 -31.38 50.89 -3.38
N CYS A 31 -32.20 50.68 -4.41
CA CYS A 31 -32.16 51.14 -5.82
C CYS A 31 -30.87 51.00 -6.64
N GLY A 32 -30.82 50.43 -7.79
CA GLY A 32 -31.65 50.42 -8.94
C GLY A 32 -30.84 50.04 -10.19
N GLY A 33 -31.47 49.45 -11.17
CA GLY A 33 -30.90 49.32 -12.53
C GLY A 33 -31.12 47.96 -13.17
N SER A 34 -32.16 47.86 -13.97
CA SER A 34 -32.57 46.75 -14.80
C SER A 34 -31.59 46.47 -15.97
N SER A 35 -31.33 45.20 -16.23
CA SER A 35 -31.44 44.63 -17.60
C SER A 35 -31.44 43.10 -17.49
N SER A 36 -32.40 42.53 -18.15
CA SER A 36 -32.69 41.12 -18.38
C SER A 36 -31.61 40.42 -19.17
N ASP A 37 -31.17 39.24 -18.68
CA ASP A 37 -30.83 38.13 -19.54
C ASP A 37 -31.05 36.81 -18.79
N GLU A 38 -31.93 35.98 -19.32
CA GLU A 38 -32.19 34.63 -18.84
C GLU A 38 -31.02 33.73 -19.24
N GLY A 39 -30.16 33.47 -18.30
CA GLY A 39 -29.10 32.44 -18.39
C GLY A 39 -29.25 31.45 -17.23
N SER A 40 -29.56 30.22 -17.60
CA SER A 40 -29.69 29.05 -16.72
C SER A 40 -28.59 29.04 -15.67
N ALA A 41 -28.93 29.34 -14.43
CA ALA A 41 -28.02 29.22 -13.30
C ALA A 41 -27.85 27.73 -12.96
N ALA A 42 -26.85 27.09 -13.59
CA ALA A 42 -26.24 25.92 -12.98
C ALA A 42 -25.69 26.35 -11.62
N SER A 43 -26.26 25.80 -10.57
CA SER A 43 -25.81 25.98 -9.18
C SER A 43 -24.32 25.64 -9.10
N SER A 44 -23.48 26.66 -9.18
CA SER A 44 -22.07 26.54 -8.83
C SER A 44 -22.00 26.46 -7.32
N THR A 45 -22.10 25.25 -6.79
CA THR A 45 -21.46 24.92 -5.51
C THR A 45 -19.95 24.97 -5.76
N ASP A 46 -19.45 26.18 -5.86
CA ASP A 46 -18.03 26.45 -5.83
C ASP A 46 -17.56 26.08 -4.43
N SER A 47 -17.08 24.84 -4.31
CA SER A 47 -16.62 24.31 -3.05
C SER A 47 -15.45 25.15 -2.58
N ALA A 48 -15.59 25.75 -1.41
CA ALA A 48 -14.62 26.63 -0.77
C ALA A 48 -13.23 26.01 -0.55
N ASN A 49 -13.05 24.73 -0.91
CA ASN A 49 -11.79 24.00 -0.78
C ASN A 49 -11.01 23.84 -2.10
N ARG A 50 -11.55 24.28 -3.25
CA ARG A 50 -10.82 24.22 -4.51
C ARG A 50 -9.85 25.39 -4.62
N GLY A 51 -8.58 25.18 -4.26
CA GLY A 51 -7.50 26.14 -4.45
C GLY A 51 -7.16 27.03 -3.24
N GLY A 52 -7.55 26.63 -2.03
CA GLY A 52 -7.22 27.37 -0.79
C GLY A 52 -5.87 27.05 -0.18
N GLY A 53 -5.03 26.24 -0.83
CA GLY A 53 -3.76 25.78 -0.26
C GLY A 53 -3.92 24.68 0.80
N VAL A 54 -5.06 23.97 0.81
CA VAL A 54 -5.31 22.80 1.66
C VAL A 54 -5.62 21.60 0.78
N ILE A 55 -4.86 20.52 0.93
CA ILE A 55 -5.11 19.25 0.29
C ILE A 55 -5.86 18.37 1.29
N THR A 56 -7.11 17.99 0.97
CA THR A 56 -7.90 17.08 1.82
C THR A 56 -7.98 15.71 1.18
N ALA A 57 -7.71 14.65 1.96
CA ALA A 57 -7.70 13.27 1.51
C ALA A 57 -8.58 12.39 2.40
N GLY A 58 -9.45 11.59 1.79
CA GLY A 58 -10.21 10.55 2.48
C GLY A 58 -9.40 9.26 2.53
N SER A 59 -8.91 8.88 3.72
CA SER A 59 -8.19 7.63 3.93
C SER A 59 -9.12 6.50 4.38
N ALA A 60 -8.91 5.32 3.81
CA ALA A 60 -9.69 4.13 4.10
C ALA A 60 -9.21 3.36 5.34
N TYR A 61 -8.06 3.73 5.89
CA TYR A 61 -7.38 2.95 6.92
C TYR A 61 -7.21 3.74 8.21
N ALA A 62 -7.54 3.10 9.33
CA ALA A 62 -7.24 3.64 10.66
C ALA A 62 -5.72 3.60 10.94
N PRO A 63 -5.17 4.61 11.61
CA PRO A 63 -3.77 4.60 12.02
C PRO A 63 -3.53 3.55 13.11
N SER A 64 -2.36 2.89 13.08
CA SER A 64 -1.95 1.97 14.14
C SER A 64 -0.56 2.30 14.71
N SER A 65 0.37 2.70 13.87
CA SER A 65 1.71 3.14 14.24
C SER A 65 2.27 4.03 13.15
N PHE A 66 3.09 5.00 13.52
CA PHE A 66 3.82 5.88 12.61
C PHE A 66 5.33 5.62 12.60
N ASP A 67 5.85 4.63 13.37
CA ASP A 67 7.29 4.35 13.37
C ASP A 67 7.78 3.93 11.98
N PRO A 68 8.62 4.73 11.31
CA PRO A 68 9.07 4.45 9.94
C PRO A 68 9.92 3.18 9.82
N ALA A 69 10.46 2.68 10.93
CA ALA A 69 11.32 1.51 10.95
C ALA A 69 10.55 0.19 11.02
N SER A 70 9.24 0.21 11.32
CA SER A 70 8.49 -1.02 11.59
C SER A 70 7.03 -1.01 11.15
N THR A 71 6.46 0.17 10.81
CA THR A 71 5.03 0.28 10.55
C THR A 71 4.58 -0.42 9.27
N GLY A 72 3.51 -1.22 9.36
CA GLY A 72 2.71 -1.70 8.23
C GLY A 72 1.41 -0.93 8.03
N SER A 73 1.18 0.15 8.80
CA SER A 73 -0.02 0.99 8.69
C SER A 73 -0.03 1.76 7.37
N ALA A 74 -1.01 1.51 6.50
CA ALA A 74 -1.08 2.16 5.20
C ALA A 74 -1.12 3.69 5.31
N VAL A 75 -1.94 4.24 6.22
CA VAL A 75 -2.00 5.70 6.43
C VAL A 75 -0.75 6.24 7.12
N GLY A 76 -0.14 5.47 8.03
CA GLY A 76 1.13 5.84 8.69
C GLY A 76 2.27 5.95 7.68
N LEU A 77 2.44 4.94 6.84
CA LEU A 77 3.40 4.95 5.73
C LEU A 77 3.13 6.13 4.78
N GLY A 78 1.85 6.32 4.39
CA GLY A 78 1.46 7.39 3.50
C GLY A 78 1.80 8.78 4.02
N ALA A 79 1.52 9.08 5.27
CA ALA A 79 1.86 10.35 5.88
C ALA A 79 3.39 10.52 6.05
N ASN A 80 4.09 9.46 6.45
CA ASN A 80 5.54 9.47 6.65
C ASN A 80 6.31 9.82 5.38
N TRP A 81 5.84 9.41 4.19
CA TRP A 81 6.51 9.75 2.92
C TRP A 81 6.56 11.27 2.66
N HIS A 82 5.73 12.06 3.29
CA HIS A 82 5.79 13.52 3.22
C HIS A 82 6.70 14.13 4.29
N VAL A 83 6.82 13.45 5.44
CA VAL A 83 7.44 13.99 6.65
C VAL A 83 8.87 13.52 6.83
N VAL A 84 9.15 12.25 6.54
CA VAL A 84 10.42 11.61 6.86
C VAL A 84 11.17 11.29 5.57
N GLU A 85 12.30 11.97 5.31
CA GLU A 85 13.16 11.62 4.19
C GLU A 85 14.00 10.38 4.48
N GLY A 86 14.32 9.62 3.42
CA GLY A 86 15.41 8.66 3.42
C GLY A 86 16.68 9.26 2.78
N LEU A 87 17.71 8.47 2.60
CA LEU A 87 18.80 8.85 1.70
C LEU A 87 18.26 9.02 0.28
N TYR A 88 17.37 8.14 -0.11
CA TYR A 88 16.67 8.12 -1.40
C TYR A 88 15.16 7.97 -1.19
N GLY A 89 14.39 8.46 -2.16
CA GLY A 89 12.94 8.28 -2.26
C GLY A 89 12.58 7.35 -3.41
N ILE A 90 11.33 6.90 -3.46
CA ILE A 90 10.76 6.07 -4.53
C ILE A 90 9.67 6.86 -5.24
N ASP A 91 9.75 6.95 -6.58
CA ASP A 91 8.66 7.41 -7.41
C ASP A 91 7.70 6.25 -7.71
N TYR A 92 6.50 6.31 -7.17
CA TYR A 92 5.51 5.23 -7.33
C TYR A 92 4.82 5.21 -8.71
N HIS A 93 5.22 6.07 -9.65
CA HIS A 93 4.74 5.96 -11.02
C HIS A 93 5.45 4.83 -11.77
N ASP A 94 6.75 4.69 -11.53
CA ASP A 94 7.60 3.73 -12.22
C ASP A 94 8.55 2.97 -11.30
N TYR A 95 8.47 3.21 -9.99
CA TYR A 95 9.34 2.67 -8.94
C TYR A 95 10.81 3.06 -9.06
N SER A 96 11.13 4.07 -9.86
CA SER A 96 12.48 4.62 -9.88
C SER A 96 12.83 5.32 -8.57
N THR A 97 14.11 5.30 -8.22
CA THR A 97 14.60 5.99 -7.02
C THR A 97 15.18 7.35 -7.37
N PHE A 98 14.99 8.34 -6.49
CA PHE A 98 15.53 9.68 -6.59
C PHE A 98 16.22 10.09 -5.29
N ASN A 99 17.08 11.12 -5.35
CA ASN A 99 17.82 11.59 -4.18
C ASN A 99 16.91 12.40 -3.24
N GLU A 100 17.01 12.11 -1.94
CA GLU A 100 16.37 12.89 -0.88
C GLU A 100 17.42 13.56 0.00
N LEU A 101 17.89 12.88 1.05
CA LEU A 101 19.02 13.36 1.86
C LEU A 101 20.37 13.16 1.17
N ALA A 102 20.49 12.17 0.29
CA ALA A 102 21.73 11.95 -0.47
C ALA A 102 21.95 13.03 -1.52
N THR A 103 23.22 13.47 -1.67
CA THR A 103 23.62 14.42 -2.74
C THR A 103 23.69 13.76 -4.11
N ASP A 104 24.13 12.50 -4.16
CA ASP A 104 24.40 11.74 -5.38
C ASP A 104 24.04 10.26 -5.18
N ASP A 105 24.15 9.46 -6.24
CA ASP A 105 24.06 8.02 -6.16
C ASP A 105 25.17 7.43 -5.27
N PRO A 106 25.00 6.20 -4.71
CA PRO A 106 26.02 5.56 -3.90
C PRO A 106 27.34 5.46 -4.67
N LYS A 107 28.42 5.99 -4.11
CA LYS A 107 29.75 5.93 -4.71
C LYS A 107 30.44 4.64 -4.34
N SER A 108 30.76 3.79 -5.30
CA SER A 108 31.55 2.58 -5.08
C SER A 108 32.98 2.95 -4.63
N VAL A 109 33.42 2.32 -3.55
CA VAL A 109 34.80 2.31 -3.04
C VAL A 109 35.50 1.03 -3.50
N ASP A 110 34.80 -0.09 -3.41
CA ASP A 110 35.14 -1.39 -3.95
C ASP A 110 33.85 -2.16 -4.27
N ASP A 111 33.94 -3.45 -4.62
CA ASP A 111 32.80 -4.24 -5.07
C ASP A 111 31.70 -4.42 -4.00
N THR A 112 32.02 -4.24 -2.73
CA THR A 112 31.08 -4.43 -1.60
C THR A 112 30.95 -3.23 -0.70
N THR A 113 31.71 -2.17 -0.95
CA THR A 113 31.75 -0.96 -0.09
C THR A 113 31.33 0.25 -0.89
N PHE A 114 30.37 0.99 -0.35
CA PHE A 114 29.81 2.19 -0.97
C PHE A 114 29.77 3.34 0.03
N GLU A 115 29.89 4.56 -0.47
CA GLU A 115 29.75 5.79 0.32
C GLU A 115 28.58 6.62 -0.17
N VAL A 116 27.81 7.18 0.76
CA VAL A 116 26.69 8.10 0.49
C VAL A 116 26.90 9.37 1.31
N THR A 117 26.86 10.51 0.63
CA THR A 117 27.02 11.83 1.28
C THR A 117 25.67 12.47 1.51
N ILE A 118 25.44 12.96 2.72
CA ILE A 118 24.21 13.65 3.14
C ILE A 118 24.27 15.12 2.68
N ARG A 119 23.15 15.65 2.23
CA ARG A 119 22.94 17.03 1.84
C ARG A 119 23.32 18.00 2.95
N LYS A 120 24.19 18.96 2.66
CA LYS A 120 24.66 19.94 3.63
C LYS A 120 23.52 20.80 4.19
N GLY A 121 23.51 20.94 5.51
CA GLY A 121 22.53 21.75 6.23
C GLY A 121 21.13 21.16 6.25
N ALA A 122 20.99 19.86 5.98
CA ALA A 122 19.74 19.15 6.20
C ALA A 122 19.40 19.15 7.69
N LYS A 123 18.15 19.46 8.02
CA LYS A 123 17.65 19.53 9.39
C LYS A 123 16.34 18.78 9.54
N PHE A 124 16.13 18.25 10.70
CA PHE A 124 14.83 17.79 11.13
C PHE A 124 13.89 18.97 11.43
N SER A 125 12.59 18.69 11.49
CA SER A 125 11.58 19.71 11.74
C SER A 125 11.64 20.35 13.14
N ASP A 126 12.42 19.77 14.05
CA ASP A 126 12.73 20.35 15.37
C ASP A 126 13.98 21.28 15.35
N GLY A 127 14.60 21.45 14.18
CA GLY A 127 15.77 22.32 13.96
C GLY A 127 17.12 21.62 14.19
N THR A 128 17.16 20.37 14.65
CA THR A 128 18.41 19.62 14.80
C THR A 128 18.98 19.20 13.45
N GLU A 129 20.31 19.14 13.32
CA GLU A 129 20.97 18.75 12.07
C GLU A 129 20.82 17.25 11.83
N VAL A 130 20.62 16.85 10.56
CA VAL A 130 20.65 15.46 10.14
C VAL A 130 22.10 15.01 9.98
N THR A 131 22.46 13.92 10.61
CA THR A 131 23.81 13.36 10.61
C THR A 131 23.86 11.91 10.11
N ALA A 132 25.05 11.41 9.83
CA ALA A 132 25.27 10.01 9.49
C ALA A 132 24.87 9.05 10.64
N ASP A 133 25.00 9.49 11.90
CA ASP A 133 24.58 8.70 13.06
C ASP A 133 23.05 8.47 13.06
N ASP A 134 22.26 9.44 12.59
CA ASP A 134 20.80 9.29 12.47
C ASP A 134 20.43 8.24 11.40
N VAL A 135 21.18 8.20 10.30
CA VAL A 135 21.02 7.17 9.26
C VAL A 135 21.35 5.78 9.81
N VAL A 136 22.46 5.66 10.55
CA VAL A 136 22.88 4.39 11.20
C VAL A 136 21.86 3.92 12.21
N ALA A 137 21.34 4.82 13.05
CA ALA A 137 20.30 4.48 14.03
C ALA A 137 19.00 4.02 13.34
N SER A 138 18.58 4.71 12.29
CA SER A 138 17.37 4.36 11.53
C SER A 138 17.53 3.01 10.81
N TYR A 139 18.69 2.75 10.20
CA TYR A 139 19.00 1.42 9.64
C TYR A 139 18.96 0.33 10.72
N THR A 140 19.59 0.57 11.86
CA THR A 140 19.62 -0.40 12.96
C THR A 140 18.21 -0.75 13.43
N ALA A 141 17.32 0.24 13.54
CA ALA A 141 15.93 0.02 13.89
C ALA A 141 15.19 -0.79 12.82
N CYS A 142 15.36 -0.47 11.53
CA CYS A 142 14.78 -1.22 10.42
C CYS A 142 15.28 -2.68 10.38
N ALA A 143 16.59 -2.89 10.55
CA ALA A 143 17.20 -4.22 10.52
C ALA A 143 16.82 -5.09 11.74
N ALA A 144 16.41 -4.47 12.85
CA ALA A 144 15.89 -5.15 14.03
C ALA A 144 14.37 -5.43 13.95
N SER A 145 13.68 -4.83 13.01
CA SER A 145 12.23 -4.99 12.83
C SER A 145 11.88 -6.41 12.39
N ALA A 146 10.95 -7.06 13.05
CA ALA A 146 10.47 -8.39 12.67
C ALA A 146 9.89 -8.44 11.23
N THR A 147 9.45 -7.28 10.71
CA THR A 147 8.84 -7.17 9.38
C THR A 147 9.85 -6.74 8.31
N TYR A 148 10.76 -5.79 8.64
CA TYR A 148 11.66 -5.18 7.65
C TYR A 148 13.03 -5.86 7.56
N ALA A 149 13.47 -6.61 8.60
CA ALA A 149 14.77 -7.28 8.63
C ALA A 149 15.12 -8.05 7.36
N PRO A 150 14.18 -8.79 6.70
CA PRO A 150 14.50 -9.51 5.47
C PRO A 150 14.97 -8.63 4.32
N PHE A 151 14.53 -7.36 4.23
CA PHE A 151 14.95 -6.43 3.18
C PHE A 151 16.44 -6.06 3.27
N PHE A 152 17.01 -6.20 4.45
CA PHE A 152 18.39 -5.81 4.75
C PHE A 152 19.36 -6.99 4.85
N GLN A 153 18.92 -8.21 4.51
CA GLN A 153 19.79 -9.39 4.46
C GLN A 153 21.04 -9.21 3.57
N PRO A 154 20.96 -8.50 2.43
CA PRO A 154 22.13 -8.24 1.60
C PRO A 154 23.16 -7.28 2.23
N PHE A 155 22.80 -6.56 3.32
CA PHE A 155 23.74 -5.65 4.00
C PHE A 155 24.61 -6.39 5.03
N GLU A 156 25.89 -6.01 5.07
CA GLU A 156 26.80 -6.37 6.15
C GLU A 156 26.75 -5.32 7.27
N SER A 157 26.92 -4.02 6.91
CA SER A 157 26.83 -2.89 7.85
C SER A 157 26.48 -1.58 7.16
N ILE A 158 25.95 -0.63 7.93
CA ILE A 158 25.94 0.80 7.62
C ILE A 158 26.59 1.52 8.79
N GLU A 159 27.63 2.29 8.53
CA GLU A 159 28.45 2.96 9.55
C GLU A 159 28.64 4.43 9.20
N ALA A 160 28.71 5.30 10.20
CA ALA A 160 29.09 6.69 10.00
C ALA A 160 30.60 6.79 9.75
N LYS A 161 30.99 7.28 8.57
CA LYS A 161 32.40 7.61 8.26
C LYS A 161 32.81 8.94 8.87
N ASP A 162 31.92 9.90 8.80
CA ASP A 162 31.98 11.24 9.40
C ASP A 162 30.55 11.75 9.59
N ALA A 163 30.38 12.98 10.08
CA ALA A 163 29.06 13.53 10.37
C ALA A 163 28.11 13.60 9.14
N SER A 164 28.63 13.59 7.92
CA SER A 164 27.88 13.79 6.67
C SER A 164 27.99 12.64 5.68
N THR A 165 28.76 11.60 6.00
CA THR A 165 29.01 10.48 5.09
C THR A 165 28.77 9.15 5.79
N VAL A 166 27.94 8.30 5.20
CA VAL A 166 27.78 6.91 5.62
C VAL A 166 28.56 5.98 4.68
N THR A 167 29.15 4.94 5.27
CA THR A 167 29.73 3.81 4.55
C THR A 167 28.76 2.65 4.64
N VAL A 168 28.38 2.10 3.49
CA VAL A 168 27.52 0.95 3.36
C VAL A 168 28.35 -0.23 2.89
N LYS A 169 28.31 -1.34 3.61
CA LYS A 169 28.91 -2.62 3.19
C LYS A 169 27.84 -3.64 2.87
N THR A 170 27.99 -4.32 1.75
CA THR A 170 27.08 -5.35 1.27
C THR A 170 27.78 -6.71 1.24
N LYS A 171 27.00 -7.77 1.46
CA LYS A 171 27.44 -9.16 1.30
C LYS A 171 27.49 -9.58 -0.17
N VAL A 172 26.70 -8.90 -1.01
CA VAL A 172 26.58 -9.14 -2.45
C VAL A 172 27.48 -8.15 -3.18
N PRO A 173 28.47 -8.60 -3.96
CA PRO A 173 29.30 -7.70 -4.77
C PRO A 173 28.46 -6.96 -5.81
N ASN A 174 28.77 -5.70 -6.03
CA ASN A 174 28.11 -4.81 -7.01
C ASN A 174 26.57 -4.81 -6.90
N PHE A 175 26.07 -4.80 -5.65
CA PHE A 175 24.65 -4.95 -5.35
C PHE A 175 23.79 -3.91 -6.10
N SER A 176 23.17 -4.32 -7.20
CA SER A 176 22.43 -3.45 -8.13
C SER A 176 21.19 -2.80 -7.50
N LEU A 177 20.59 -3.42 -6.46
CA LEU A 177 19.40 -2.93 -5.75
C LEU A 177 19.76 -2.08 -4.52
N LEU A 178 21.02 -1.66 -4.36
CA LEU A 178 21.48 -0.92 -3.19
C LEU A 178 20.67 0.36 -2.95
N LYS A 179 20.43 1.15 -3.99
CA LYS A 179 19.71 2.40 -3.90
C LYS A 179 18.25 2.18 -3.51
N ASP A 180 17.63 1.14 -4.05
CA ASP A 180 16.25 0.77 -3.74
C ASP A 180 16.09 0.33 -2.28
N ARG A 181 17.06 -0.41 -1.75
CA ARG A 181 17.06 -0.83 -0.34
C ARG A 181 17.31 0.35 0.61
N LEU A 182 18.22 1.26 0.25
CA LEU A 182 18.46 2.47 1.04
C LEU A 182 17.24 3.41 1.07
N ALA A 183 16.38 3.38 0.04
CA ALA A 183 15.15 4.15 -0.01
C ALA A 183 14.08 3.70 1.01
N ILE A 184 14.18 2.46 1.52
CA ILE A 184 13.27 1.96 2.57
C ILE A 184 13.58 2.60 3.93
N ILE A 185 14.86 2.94 4.18
CA ILE A 185 15.30 3.51 5.44
C ILE A 185 14.86 4.97 5.52
N ARG A 186 13.86 5.26 6.35
CA ARG A 186 13.40 6.62 6.63
C ARG A 186 14.11 7.15 7.87
N VAL A 187 14.78 8.28 7.72
CA VAL A 187 15.72 8.81 8.72
C VAL A 187 15.00 9.68 9.74
N THR A 188 15.11 9.30 11.00
CA THR A 188 14.61 10.05 12.16
C THR A 188 15.78 10.36 13.10
N PRO A 189 15.66 11.36 14.02
CA PRO A 189 16.70 11.62 15.01
C PRO A 189 17.06 10.35 15.80
N ALA A 190 18.35 10.06 15.94
CA ALA A 190 18.85 8.93 16.71
C ALA A 190 18.43 8.99 18.20
N THR A 191 18.06 10.17 18.67
CA THR A 191 17.57 10.42 20.03
C THR A 191 16.09 10.12 20.21
N GLN A 192 15.32 9.96 19.12
CA GLN A 192 13.89 9.68 19.20
C GLN A 192 13.66 8.20 19.49
N THR A 193 12.92 7.89 20.56
CA THR A 193 12.60 6.52 20.94
C THR A 193 11.62 5.86 19.97
N GLU A 194 11.55 4.54 19.95
CA GLU A 194 10.54 3.78 19.18
C GLU A 194 9.12 4.20 19.56
N GLU A 195 8.83 4.37 20.86
CA GLU A 195 7.53 4.81 21.34
C GLU A 195 7.15 6.19 20.81
N ASP A 196 8.10 7.14 20.77
CA ASP A 196 7.87 8.48 20.24
C ASP A 196 7.68 8.45 18.73
N ARG A 197 8.50 7.67 18.00
CA ARG A 197 8.34 7.48 16.55
C ARG A 197 7.00 6.83 16.20
N ALA A 198 6.55 5.87 17.01
CA ALA A 198 5.26 5.22 16.79
C ALA A 198 4.07 6.18 16.94
N LYS A 199 4.21 7.22 17.76
CA LYS A 199 3.18 8.26 17.96
C LYS A 199 3.28 9.36 16.91
N GLN A 200 4.45 9.95 16.74
CA GLN A 200 4.72 11.07 15.83
C GLN A 200 6.20 11.16 15.51
N PRO A 201 6.64 10.61 14.37
CA PRO A 201 8.05 10.70 13.98
C PRO A 201 8.42 12.14 13.62
N ILE A 202 9.64 12.53 14.00
CA ILE A 202 10.29 13.76 13.56
C ILE A 202 11.02 13.44 12.28
N GLY A 203 10.81 14.22 11.23
CA GLY A 203 11.44 14.02 9.93
C GLY A 203 12.06 15.28 9.39
N SER A 204 12.85 15.14 8.32
CA SER A 204 13.50 16.22 7.59
C SER A 204 12.77 16.57 6.29
N GLY A 205 11.63 15.97 6.02
CA GLY A 205 10.85 16.14 4.80
C GLY A 205 10.23 17.53 4.64
N PRO A 206 9.61 17.81 3.47
CA PRO A 206 8.99 19.11 3.18
C PRO A 206 7.79 19.44 4.07
N TRP A 207 7.22 18.43 4.71
CA TRP A 207 6.09 18.54 5.62
C TRP A 207 6.47 18.04 7.01
N MET A 208 5.74 18.49 8.03
CA MET A 208 5.83 17.99 9.40
C MET A 208 4.44 17.74 9.95
N TYR A 209 4.32 16.83 10.91
CA TYR A 209 3.07 16.61 11.62
C TYR A 209 2.70 17.81 12.48
N ASP A 210 1.46 18.31 12.30
CA ASP A 210 0.83 19.28 13.18
C ASP A 210 -0.02 18.56 14.24
N SER A 211 -0.84 17.59 13.79
CA SER A 211 -1.65 16.76 14.69
C SER A 211 -1.92 15.38 14.13
N ILE A 212 -2.08 14.42 15.03
CA ILE A 212 -2.48 13.04 14.74
C ILE A 212 -3.61 12.66 15.73
N SER A 213 -4.71 12.14 15.17
CA SER A 213 -5.80 11.54 15.93
C SER A 213 -6.36 10.33 15.18
N ASP A 214 -7.29 9.59 15.80
CA ASP A 214 -7.97 8.44 15.17
C ASP A 214 -8.85 8.83 13.98
N THR A 215 -9.21 10.11 13.85
CA THR A 215 -10.13 10.61 12.82
C THR A 215 -9.48 11.55 11.81
N GLU A 216 -8.32 12.13 12.15
CA GLU A 216 -7.66 13.12 11.30
C GLU A 216 -6.14 13.13 11.53
N ILE A 217 -5.39 13.29 10.44
CA ILE A 217 -3.95 13.58 10.46
C ILE A 217 -3.74 14.88 9.70
N THR A 218 -3.05 15.82 10.32
CA THR A 218 -2.72 17.10 9.70
C THR A 218 -1.22 17.27 9.54
N LEU A 219 -0.80 17.65 8.33
CA LEU A 219 0.58 18.02 8.02
C LEU A 219 0.62 19.49 7.62
N VAL A 220 1.68 20.19 8.06
CA VAL A 220 2.00 21.58 7.69
C VAL A 220 3.40 21.66 7.09
N PRO A 221 3.72 22.72 6.31
CA PRO A 221 5.06 22.90 5.76
C PRO A 221 6.14 22.88 6.84
N ASN A 222 7.23 22.17 6.58
CA ASN A 222 8.42 22.18 7.43
C ASN A 222 9.30 23.40 7.09
N PRO A 223 9.46 24.39 8.01
CA PRO A 223 10.24 25.57 7.74
C PRO A 223 11.75 25.32 7.67
N GLU A 224 12.23 24.20 8.22
CA GLU A 224 13.62 23.80 8.21
C GLU A 224 14.02 23.04 6.93
N TYR A 225 13.06 22.70 6.05
CA TYR A 225 13.33 21.94 4.85
C TYR A 225 14.18 22.72 3.84
N ASN A 226 15.29 22.14 3.43
CA ASN A 226 16.24 22.73 2.46
C ASN A 226 16.45 21.86 1.20
N GLY A 227 15.59 20.87 0.97
CA GLY A 227 15.63 20.01 -0.21
C GLY A 227 14.96 20.61 -1.44
N GLU A 228 14.88 19.83 -2.50
CA GLU A 228 14.38 20.27 -3.82
C GLU A 228 12.85 20.41 -3.85
N TYR A 229 12.12 19.68 -2.99
CA TYR A 229 10.66 19.50 -3.08
C TYR A 229 9.91 20.22 -1.95
N ALA A 230 10.13 21.51 -1.79
CA ALA A 230 9.45 22.29 -0.75
C ALA A 230 7.92 22.24 -0.89
N ALA A 231 7.23 22.28 0.24
CA ALA A 231 5.77 22.34 0.28
C ALA A 231 5.26 23.65 -0.36
N GLU A 232 4.34 23.54 -1.32
CA GLU A 232 3.72 24.70 -1.98
C GLU A 232 2.36 25.08 -1.36
N ASP A 233 1.69 24.11 -0.72
CA ASP A 233 0.43 24.30 -0.02
C ASP A 233 0.62 24.57 1.46
N LYS A 234 -0.47 25.00 2.09
CA LYS A 234 -0.48 25.36 3.51
C LYS A 234 -0.70 24.17 4.43
N LYS A 235 -1.34 23.10 3.91
CA LYS A 235 -1.82 21.99 4.73
C LYS A 235 -2.11 20.75 3.90
N ILE A 236 -1.79 19.58 4.42
CA ILE A 236 -2.36 18.30 3.99
C ILE A 236 -3.19 17.79 5.18
N GLN A 237 -4.42 17.39 4.90
CA GLN A 237 -5.35 16.85 5.89
C GLN A 237 -5.87 15.50 5.42
N TYR A 238 -5.57 14.46 6.18
CA TYR A 238 -6.15 13.13 6.00
C TYR A 238 -7.36 13.00 6.91
N SER A 239 -8.54 12.81 6.34
CA SER A 239 -9.74 12.39 7.07
C SER A 239 -9.80 10.87 7.08
N ILE A 240 -9.82 10.27 8.27
CA ILE A 240 -9.86 8.81 8.43
C ILE A 240 -11.30 8.34 8.28
N LEU A 241 -11.64 7.85 7.10
CA LEU A 241 -12.99 7.45 6.69
C LEU A 241 -12.99 5.97 6.33
N THR A 242 -12.95 5.11 7.33
CA THR A 242 -12.89 3.65 7.14
C THR A 242 -14.14 3.08 6.50
N ASP A 243 -15.31 3.68 6.76
CA ASP A 243 -16.57 3.32 6.11
C ASP A 243 -16.58 3.80 4.64
N PRO A 244 -16.77 2.90 3.65
CA PRO A 244 -16.76 3.26 2.23
C PRO A 244 -17.86 4.27 1.86
N THR A 245 -19.05 4.17 2.46
CA THR A 245 -20.17 5.06 2.17
C THR A 245 -19.88 6.49 2.65
N ALA A 246 -19.32 6.61 3.86
CA ALA A 246 -18.90 7.90 4.40
C ALA A 246 -17.81 8.53 3.53
N ARG A 247 -16.87 7.72 3.02
CA ARG A 247 -15.79 8.16 2.15
C ARG A 247 -16.29 8.65 0.79
N VAL A 248 -17.22 7.91 0.17
CA VAL A 248 -17.89 8.31 -1.08
C VAL A 248 -18.68 9.59 -0.89
N THR A 249 -19.45 9.72 0.20
CA THR A 249 -20.21 10.92 0.52
C THR A 249 -19.31 12.14 0.68
N ALA A 250 -18.21 12.01 1.45
CA ALA A 250 -17.26 13.10 1.66
C ALA A 250 -16.62 13.57 0.33
N GLN A 251 -16.32 12.61 -0.57
CA GLN A 251 -15.79 12.92 -1.89
C GLN A 251 -16.83 13.63 -2.77
N GLN A 252 -18.09 13.19 -2.78
CA GLN A 252 -19.15 13.81 -3.57
C GLN A 252 -19.47 15.24 -3.10
N GLU A 253 -19.48 15.46 -1.80
CA GLU A 253 -19.73 16.78 -1.20
C GLU A 253 -18.53 17.73 -1.33
N GLY A 254 -17.37 17.26 -1.80
CA GLY A 254 -16.16 18.04 -1.92
C GLY A 254 -15.45 18.30 -0.59
N SER A 255 -15.82 17.60 0.48
CA SER A 255 -15.12 17.65 1.77
C SER A 255 -13.73 17.03 1.66
N THR A 256 -13.54 16.08 0.73
CA THR A 256 -12.24 15.57 0.32
C THR A 256 -11.96 15.89 -1.15
N LEU A 257 -10.73 16.33 -1.46
CA LEU A 257 -10.26 16.54 -2.82
C LEU A 257 -9.88 15.23 -3.51
N VAL A 258 -9.44 14.27 -2.71
CA VAL A 258 -8.99 12.96 -3.16
C VAL A 258 -9.50 11.90 -2.20
N MET A 259 -9.94 10.77 -2.72
CA MET A 259 -10.18 9.57 -1.93
C MET A 259 -9.49 8.36 -2.54
N GLU A 260 -9.03 7.49 -1.67
CA GLU A 260 -8.50 6.18 -2.03
C GLU A 260 -9.54 5.06 -1.89
N LEU A 261 -9.23 3.91 -2.44
CA LEU A 261 -10.01 2.68 -2.31
C LEU A 261 -11.48 2.89 -2.70
N VAL A 262 -11.70 3.42 -3.90
CA VAL A 262 -13.03 3.52 -4.50
C VAL A 262 -13.55 2.12 -4.79
N THR A 263 -14.72 1.80 -4.26
CA THR A 263 -15.39 0.51 -4.54
C THR A 263 -15.99 0.52 -5.94
N ALA A 264 -16.13 -0.65 -6.55
CA ALA A 264 -16.58 -0.77 -7.93
C ALA A 264 -17.98 -0.18 -8.15
N ASP A 265 -18.87 -0.34 -7.19
CA ASP A 265 -20.24 0.19 -7.19
C ASP A 265 -20.31 1.72 -7.03
N ALA A 266 -19.26 2.36 -6.50
CA ALA A 266 -19.19 3.80 -6.32
C ALA A 266 -18.61 4.55 -7.54
N VAL A 267 -18.02 3.86 -8.51
CA VAL A 267 -17.35 4.49 -9.66
C VAL A 267 -18.31 5.39 -10.44
N ASP A 268 -19.41 4.83 -10.94
CA ASP A 268 -20.40 5.57 -11.74
C ASP A 268 -21.01 6.75 -10.98
N GLN A 269 -21.22 6.58 -9.67
CA GLN A 269 -21.75 7.60 -8.79
C GLN A 269 -20.79 8.78 -8.64
N LEU A 270 -19.51 8.53 -8.48
CA LEU A 270 -18.48 9.55 -8.34
C LEU A 270 -18.20 10.26 -9.68
N GLU A 271 -18.18 9.52 -10.79
CA GLU A 271 -18.09 10.12 -12.14
C GLU A 271 -19.28 11.03 -12.43
N SER A 272 -20.50 10.60 -12.10
CA SER A 272 -21.71 11.41 -12.25
C SER A 272 -21.70 12.67 -11.38
N ALA A 273 -21.02 12.64 -10.24
CA ALA A 273 -20.80 13.82 -9.39
C ALA A 273 -19.71 14.76 -9.95
N GLY A 274 -19.00 14.36 -11.00
CA GLY A 274 -17.93 15.14 -11.65
C GLY A 274 -16.53 14.84 -11.10
N CYS A 275 -16.38 13.77 -10.34
CA CYS A 275 -15.07 13.29 -9.93
C CYS A 275 -14.37 12.61 -11.11
N LYS A 276 -13.06 12.74 -11.16
CA LYS A 276 -12.22 11.95 -12.04
C LYS A 276 -11.85 10.65 -11.33
N ILE A 277 -12.09 9.53 -11.99
CA ILE A 277 -11.67 8.22 -11.53
C ILE A 277 -10.34 7.86 -12.19
N ASP A 278 -9.41 7.38 -11.39
CA ASP A 278 -8.14 6.86 -11.83
C ASP A 278 -7.98 5.43 -11.33
N ASN A 279 -7.62 4.50 -12.23
CA ASN A 279 -7.39 3.11 -11.88
C ASN A 279 -6.07 2.62 -12.47
N VAL A 280 -5.25 2.00 -11.63
CA VAL A 280 -3.91 1.53 -11.99
C VAL A 280 -3.71 0.13 -11.49
N GLN A 281 -3.24 -0.76 -12.37
CA GLN A 281 -2.83 -2.08 -11.95
C GLN A 281 -1.58 -1.96 -11.07
N GLY A 282 -1.73 -2.30 -9.81
CA GLY A 282 -0.64 -2.42 -8.85
C GLY A 282 -0.33 -3.87 -8.53
N PHE A 283 0.59 -4.09 -7.61
CA PHE A 283 0.85 -5.41 -7.04
C PHE A 283 -0.38 -5.92 -6.27
N GLY A 284 -1.00 -5.05 -5.50
CA GLY A 284 -2.12 -5.30 -4.58
C GLY A 284 -2.82 -6.63 -4.75
N THR A 285 -2.45 -7.61 -3.94
CA THR A 285 -3.00 -8.96 -4.08
C THR A 285 -4.12 -9.24 -3.08
N ARG A 286 -5.02 -10.14 -3.48
CA ARG A 286 -5.90 -10.88 -2.58
C ARG A 286 -5.45 -12.32 -2.65
N PHE A 287 -4.91 -12.81 -1.54
CA PHE A 287 -4.23 -14.10 -1.49
C PHE A 287 -4.92 -15.10 -0.58
N ILE A 288 -4.68 -16.37 -0.87
CA ILE A 288 -4.95 -17.48 0.05
C ILE A 288 -3.63 -17.93 0.66
N MET A 289 -3.65 -18.19 1.97
CA MET A 289 -2.56 -18.78 2.73
C MET A 289 -3.07 -20.00 3.48
N PHE A 290 -2.32 -21.11 3.40
CA PHE A 290 -2.65 -22.35 4.08
C PHE A 290 -1.81 -22.53 5.34
N ASN A 291 -2.40 -23.11 6.38
CA ASN A 291 -1.63 -23.56 7.53
C ASN A 291 -0.92 -24.89 7.21
N VAL A 292 0.24 -24.82 6.58
CA VAL A 292 0.95 -26.00 6.09
C VAL A 292 1.48 -26.94 7.19
N ALA A 293 1.46 -26.50 8.46
CA ALA A 293 1.75 -27.38 9.59
C ALA A 293 0.58 -28.29 9.98
N LYS A 294 -0.62 -28.03 9.44
CA LYS A 294 -1.85 -28.76 9.76
C LYS A 294 -2.28 -29.62 8.57
N GLU A 295 -2.59 -30.90 8.83
CA GLU A 295 -3.28 -31.71 7.83
C GLU A 295 -4.69 -31.14 7.53
N PRO A 296 -5.14 -31.19 6.25
CA PRO A 296 -4.48 -31.77 5.10
C PRO A 296 -3.63 -30.77 4.30
N TRP A 297 -3.36 -29.56 4.83
CA TRP A 297 -2.72 -28.45 4.13
C TRP A 297 -1.22 -28.64 3.94
N ASN A 298 -0.61 -29.64 4.59
CA ASN A 298 0.77 -30.09 4.33
C ASN A 298 0.92 -30.78 2.98
N ASP A 299 -0.16 -31.35 2.39
CA ASP A 299 -0.14 -31.93 1.04
C ASP A 299 -0.34 -30.85 -0.03
N VAL A 300 0.64 -30.74 -0.93
CA VAL A 300 0.61 -29.79 -2.05
C VAL A 300 -0.55 -30.04 -3.00
N LYS A 301 -0.98 -31.31 -3.21
CA LYS A 301 -2.12 -31.64 -4.07
C LYS A 301 -3.41 -31.05 -3.54
N VAL A 302 -3.59 -31.05 -2.21
CA VAL A 302 -4.77 -30.46 -1.58
C VAL A 302 -4.77 -28.95 -1.76
N ARG A 303 -3.64 -28.28 -1.57
CA ARG A 303 -3.53 -26.82 -1.80
C ARG A 303 -3.80 -26.47 -3.27
N GLN A 304 -3.20 -27.21 -4.20
CA GLN A 304 -3.45 -27.03 -5.63
C GLN A 304 -4.92 -27.32 -6.00
N ALA A 305 -5.54 -28.32 -5.38
CA ALA A 305 -6.96 -28.62 -5.59
C ALA A 305 -7.85 -27.43 -5.20
N VAL A 306 -7.57 -26.82 -4.05
CA VAL A 306 -8.26 -25.60 -3.63
C VAL A 306 -8.06 -24.50 -4.69
N MET A 307 -6.84 -24.23 -5.10
CA MET A 307 -6.56 -23.17 -6.10
C MET A 307 -7.28 -23.41 -7.43
N TYR A 308 -7.34 -24.65 -7.93
CA TYR A 308 -8.11 -24.98 -9.16
C TYR A 308 -9.63 -24.94 -8.95
N ALA A 309 -10.12 -25.09 -7.73
CA ALA A 309 -11.55 -25.01 -7.44
C ALA A 309 -12.08 -23.58 -7.50
N LEU A 310 -11.25 -22.58 -7.21
CA LEU A 310 -11.67 -21.19 -7.12
C LEU A 310 -12.15 -20.64 -8.46
N ASP A 311 -13.37 -20.08 -8.49
CA ASP A 311 -13.92 -19.37 -9.65
C ASP A 311 -13.43 -17.91 -9.66
N THR A 312 -12.17 -17.74 -10.07
CA THR A 312 -11.49 -16.43 -10.07
C THR A 312 -12.11 -15.45 -11.06
N GLU A 313 -12.63 -15.91 -12.20
CA GLU A 313 -13.31 -15.06 -13.19
C GLU A 313 -14.61 -14.49 -12.61
N LYS A 314 -15.34 -15.30 -11.86
CA LYS A 314 -16.56 -14.86 -11.18
C LYS A 314 -16.26 -13.91 -10.02
N MET A 315 -15.15 -14.11 -9.29
CA MET A 315 -14.68 -13.14 -8.29
C MET A 315 -14.32 -11.81 -8.94
N VAL A 316 -13.56 -11.81 -10.05
CA VAL A 316 -13.21 -10.60 -10.79
C VAL A 316 -14.44 -9.86 -11.29
N SER A 317 -15.44 -10.57 -11.83
CA SER A 317 -16.66 -9.95 -12.35
C SER A 317 -17.59 -9.43 -11.24
N ASN A 318 -17.84 -10.24 -10.22
CA ASN A 318 -18.88 -9.95 -9.22
C ASN A 318 -18.38 -9.08 -8.06
N THR A 319 -17.17 -9.35 -7.56
CA THR A 319 -16.62 -8.59 -6.41
C THR A 319 -15.89 -7.34 -6.86
N PHE A 320 -15.23 -7.40 -8.01
CA PHE A 320 -14.36 -6.31 -8.45
C PHE A 320 -14.89 -5.55 -9.69
N ALA A 321 -15.98 -5.98 -10.31
CA ALA A 321 -16.52 -5.38 -11.54
C ALA A 321 -15.42 -5.11 -12.61
N GLY A 322 -14.47 -6.03 -12.76
CA GLY A 322 -13.34 -5.89 -13.68
C GLY A 322 -12.16 -5.05 -13.15
N LEU A 323 -12.24 -4.54 -11.92
CA LEU A 323 -11.14 -3.79 -11.27
C LEU A 323 -10.11 -4.70 -10.59
N ALA A 324 -9.99 -5.94 -11.07
CA ALA A 324 -8.94 -6.89 -10.69
C ALA A 324 -8.60 -7.78 -11.89
N THR A 325 -7.47 -8.47 -11.80
CA THR A 325 -7.05 -9.50 -12.76
C THR A 325 -6.76 -10.81 -12.04
N ALA A 326 -7.20 -11.94 -12.60
CA ALA A 326 -6.83 -13.26 -12.08
C ALA A 326 -5.31 -13.41 -12.10
N ALA A 327 -4.75 -13.96 -11.03
CA ALA A 327 -3.31 -14.14 -10.94
C ALA A 327 -2.84 -15.26 -11.87
N SER A 328 -1.81 -14.98 -12.67
CA SER A 328 -1.10 -15.96 -13.52
C SER A 328 0.36 -16.10 -13.12
N CYS A 329 0.77 -15.35 -12.12
CA CYS A 329 2.06 -15.39 -11.46
C CYS A 329 1.95 -14.68 -10.10
N TYR A 330 2.99 -14.78 -9.31
CA TYR A 330 3.16 -13.97 -8.10
C TYR A 330 3.13 -12.47 -8.40
N LEU A 331 3.77 -12.05 -9.50
CA LEU A 331 3.73 -10.67 -9.98
C LEU A 331 2.57 -10.45 -10.97
N PRO A 332 1.93 -9.27 -10.97
CA PRO A 332 0.99 -8.89 -12.01
C PRO A 332 1.72 -8.58 -13.34
N LYS A 333 1.02 -8.74 -14.46
CA LYS A 333 1.57 -8.53 -15.82
C LYS A 333 2.14 -7.13 -16.08
N SER A 334 1.81 -6.16 -15.25
CA SER A 334 2.31 -4.79 -15.34
C SER A 334 3.73 -4.60 -14.78
N PHE A 335 4.28 -5.59 -14.08
CA PHE A 335 5.60 -5.50 -13.49
C PHE A 335 6.68 -5.98 -14.46
N THR A 336 7.83 -5.32 -14.45
CA THR A 336 8.94 -5.57 -15.39
C THR A 336 9.42 -7.02 -15.35
N ASN A 337 9.48 -7.61 -14.15
CA ASN A 337 9.96 -8.99 -13.96
C ASN A 337 8.84 -10.04 -14.06
N TYR A 338 7.67 -9.67 -14.61
CA TYR A 338 6.58 -10.62 -14.79
C TYR A 338 7.00 -11.81 -15.67
N HIS A 339 6.62 -12.98 -15.22
CA HIS A 339 6.72 -14.25 -15.94
C HIS A 339 5.40 -15.00 -15.75
N GLU A 340 4.82 -15.60 -16.78
CA GLU A 340 3.68 -16.49 -16.58
C GLU A 340 4.18 -17.78 -15.92
N ALA A 341 3.72 -18.05 -14.69
CA ALA A 341 4.22 -19.16 -13.91
C ALA A 341 3.97 -20.52 -14.59
N SER A 342 4.83 -21.51 -14.29
CA SER A 342 4.70 -22.90 -14.76
C SER A 342 3.33 -23.50 -14.45
N THR A 343 2.76 -23.14 -13.29
CA THR A 343 1.42 -23.51 -12.85
C THR A 343 0.52 -22.28 -12.75
N VAL A 344 -0.43 -22.16 -13.68
CA VAL A 344 -1.49 -21.14 -13.65
C VAL A 344 -2.82 -21.77 -13.20
N TYR A 345 -3.38 -21.25 -12.13
CA TYR A 345 -4.63 -21.74 -11.54
C TYR A 345 -5.85 -21.12 -12.25
N LYS A 346 -6.20 -21.69 -13.42
CA LYS A 346 -7.50 -21.43 -14.05
C LYS A 346 -8.52 -22.38 -13.45
N THR A 347 -9.71 -21.89 -13.20
CA THR A 347 -10.83 -22.67 -12.62
C THR A 347 -11.03 -24.00 -13.35
N ASP A 348 -10.82 -25.11 -12.68
CA ASP A 348 -10.97 -26.47 -13.18
C ASP A 348 -11.45 -27.41 -12.07
N ALA A 349 -12.77 -27.47 -11.89
CA ALA A 349 -13.40 -28.30 -10.87
C ALA A 349 -13.14 -29.80 -11.06
N LYS A 350 -12.85 -30.28 -12.29
CA LYS A 350 -12.53 -31.69 -12.55
C LYS A 350 -11.11 -32.01 -12.06
N LYS A 351 -10.15 -31.14 -12.40
CA LYS A 351 -8.77 -31.27 -11.94
C LYS A 351 -8.70 -31.14 -10.42
N ALA A 352 -9.44 -30.19 -9.83
CA ALA A 352 -9.52 -30.02 -8.38
C ALA A 352 -10.00 -31.31 -7.68
N LYS A 353 -11.11 -31.91 -8.13
CA LYS A 353 -11.61 -33.17 -7.57
C LYS A 353 -10.62 -34.33 -7.74
N LYS A 354 -9.99 -34.43 -8.91
CA LYS A 354 -8.98 -35.45 -9.17
C LYS A 354 -7.79 -35.32 -8.21
N LEU A 355 -7.33 -34.11 -7.92
CA LEU A 355 -6.23 -33.88 -6.97
C LEU A 355 -6.61 -34.27 -5.54
N ILE A 356 -7.86 -34.02 -5.11
CA ILE A 356 -8.38 -34.50 -3.82
C ILE A 356 -8.39 -36.03 -3.78
N GLU A 357 -8.88 -36.70 -4.83
CA GLU A 357 -8.86 -38.16 -4.94
C GLU A 357 -7.44 -38.73 -4.87
N GLU A 358 -6.49 -38.11 -5.60
CA GLU A 358 -5.08 -38.52 -5.61
C GLU A 358 -4.35 -38.25 -4.30
N SER A 359 -4.79 -37.29 -3.48
CA SER A 359 -4.24 -37.05 -2.15
C SER A 359 -4.71 -38.08 -1.12
N GLY A 360 -5.80 -38.78 -1.41
CA GLY A 360 -6.38 -39.79 -0.51
C GLY A 360 -7.10 -39.22 0.71
N ILE A 361 -7.25 -37.90 0.82
CA ILE A 361 -7.98 -37.27 1.91
C ILE A 361 -9.49 -37.38 1.73
N THR A 362 -10.22 -37.32 2.83
CA THR A 362 -11.66 -37.06 2.83
C THR A 362 -11.87 -35.63 3.31
N PRO A 363 -12.40 -34.72 2.46
CA PRO A 363 -12.71 -33.36 2.89
C PRO A 363 -13.64 -33.35 4.11
N GLY A 364 -13.38 -32.44 5.04
CA GLY A 364 -14.12 -32.31 6.28
C GLY A 364 -14.41 -30.85 6.63
N ALA A 365 -14.76 -30.60 7.89
CA ALA A 365 -15.01 -29.25 8.39
C ALA A 365 -13.70 -28.44 8.45
N ILE A 366 -13.73 -27.21 7.93
CA ILE A 366 -12.60 -26.29 7.90
C ILE A 366 -13.03 -24.87 8.26
N THR A 367 -12.07 -24.07 8.73
CA THR A 367 -12.26 -22.63 8.97
C THR A 367 -11.57 -21.83 7.89
N LEU A 368 -12.34 -21.05 7.13
CA LEU A 368 -11.86 -19.98 6.28
C LEU A 368 -11.79 -18.71 7.11
N ARG A 369 -10.61 -18.36 7.56
CA ARG A 369 -10.37 -17.11 8.27
C ARG A 369 -10.23 -15.96 7.26
N THR A 370 -10.81 -14.80 7.57
CA THR A 370 -10.79 -13.63 6.70
C THR A 370 -10.55 -12.37 7.50
N THR A 371 -9.98 -11.35 6.86
CA THR A 371 -9.97 -10.01 7.43
C THR A 371 -11.28 -9.28 7.10
N ASP A 372 -11.54 -8.18 7.81
CA ASP A 372 -12.72 -7.33 7.64
C ASP A 372 -12.66 -6.39 6.41
N ASN A 373 -11.63 -6.52 5.58
CA ASN A 373 -11.53 -5.78 4.31
C ASN A 373 -12.74 -6.09 3.40
N GLU A 374 -13.40 -5.05 2.86
CA GLU A 374 -14.63 -5.19 2.08
C GLU A 374 -14.48 -6.12 0.86
N GLN A 375 -13.36 -6.05 0.16
CA GLN A 375 -13.10 -6.92 -0.99
C GLN A 375 -12.89 -8.38 -0.55
N ILE A 376 -12.27 -8.60 0.60
CA ILE A 376 -12.11 -9.93 1.19
C ILE A 376 -13.46 -10.50 1.59
N LYS A 377 -14.32 -9.73 2.25
CA LYS A 377 -15.69 -10.14 2.58
C LYS A 377 -16.50 -10.48 1.32
N GLY A 378 -16.34 -9.67 0.26
CA GLY A 378 -16.96 -9.93 -1.04
C GLY A 378 -16.51 -11.24 -1.70
N MET A 379 -15.25 -11.62 -1.55
CA MET A 379 -14.70 -12.88 -2.08
C MET A 379 -15.07 -14.09 -1.22
N ALA A 380 -15.18 -13.92 0.10
CA ALA A 380 -15.27 -15.04 1.05
C ALA A 380 -16.45 -15.98 0.79
N ALA A 381 -17.61 -15.44 0.41
CA ALA A 381 -18.78 -16.25 0.07
C ALA A 381 -18.56 -17.13 -1.18
N GLN A 382 -17.88 -16.60 -2.20
CA GLN A 382 -17.55 -17.36 -3.40
C GLN A 382 -16.50 -18.44 -3.08
N VAL A 383 -15.44 -18.10 -2.33
CA VAL A 383 -14.43 -19.07 -1.87
C VAL A 383 -15.08 -20.20 -1.08
N LYS A 384 -16.00 -19.88 -0.14
CA LYS A 384 -16.76 -20.91 0.58
C LYS A 384 -17.52 -21.82 -0.36
N ASN A 385 -18.30 -21.26 -1.30
CA ASN A 385 -19.09 -22.05 -2.24
C ASN A 385 -18.21 -23.00 -3.09
N ASP A 386 -17.06 -22.53 -3.53
CA ASP A 386 -16.12 -23.31 -4.35
C ASP A 386 -15.52 -24.46 -3.54
N LEU A 387 -15.19 -24.23 -2.27
CA LEU A 387 -14.66 -25.25 -1.36
C LEU A 387 -15.73 -26.24 -0.90
N ASP A 388 -16.97 -25.78 -0.63
CA ASP A 388 -18.11 -26.66 -0.34
C ASP A 388 -18.37 -27.61 -1.53
N ALA A 389 -18.26 -27.11 -2.78
CA ALA A 389 -18.40 -27.92 -4.00
C ALA A 389 -17.26 -28.94 -4.18
N LEU A 390 -16.12 -28.73 -3.54
CA LEU A 390 -14.98 -29.65 -3.48
C LEU A 390 -15.17 -30.70 -2.37
N GLY A 391 -16.16 -30.53 -1.49
CA GLY A 391 -16.54 -31.47 -0.44
C GLY A 391 -16.16 -31.05 0.98
N PHE A 392 -15.55 -29.88 1.17
CA PHE A 392 -15.29 -29.32 2.49
C PHE A 392 -16.59 -28.76 3.10
N ASP A 393 -16.65 -28.68 4.43
CA ASP A 393 -17.69 -27.97 5.18
C ASP A 393 -17.10 -26.70 5.77
N VAL A 394 -17.28 -25.57 5.06
CA VAL A 394 -16.55 -24.33 5.33
C VAL A 394 -17.30 -23.42 6.29
N THR A 395 -16.67 -23.07 7.39
CA THR A 395 -17.11 -21.99 8.28
C THR A 395 -16.24 -20.75 8.03
N ILE A 396 -16.88 -19.60 7.74
CA ILE A 396 -16.18 -18.31 7.61
C ILE A 396 -16.06 -17.67 8.99
N GLN A 397 -14.83 -17.27 9.35
CA GLN A 397 -14.54 -16.46 10.54
C GLN A 397 -13.91 -15.15 10.09
N THR A 398 -14.57 -14.02 10.37
CA THR A 398 -14.10 -12.69 10.01
C THR A 398 -13.76 -11.88 11.25
N ASP A 399 -12.54 -11.36 11.28
CA ASP A 399 -12.03 -10.48 12.34
C ASP A 399 -11.38 -9.24 11.69
N THR A 400 -11.11 -8.18 12.49
CA THR A 400 -10.27 -7.08 12.00
C THR A 400 -8.89 -7.58 11.60
N SER A 401 -8.24 -6.93 10.64
CA SER A 401 -6.91 -7.37 10.19
C SER A 401 -5.90 -7.50 11.35
N PRO A 402 -5.77 -6.52 12.28
CA PRO A 402 -4.89 -6.69 13.43
C PRO A 402 -5.25 -7.89 14.33
N ALA A 403 -6.56 -8.11 14.58
CA ALA A 403 -7.02 -9.22 15.42
C ALA A 403 -6.75 -10.57 14.75
N THR A 404 -6.96 -10.67 13.43
CA THR A 404 -6.67 -11.87 12.64
C THR A 404 -5.21 -12.30 12.79
N TYR A 405 -4.28 -11.37 12.57
CA TYR A 405 -2.85 -11.69 12.67
C TYR A 405 -2.38 -11.91 14.11
N ALA A 406 -2.88 -11.15 15.08
CA ALA A 406 -2.56 -11.37 16.50
C ALA A 406 -3.00 -12.76 16.99
N ALA A 407 -4.16 -13.23 16.54
CA ALA A 407 -4.65 -14.56 16.88
C ALA A 407 -3.77 -15.67 16.27
N ILE A 408 -3.41 -15.55 14.99
CA ILE A 408 -2.53 -16.50 14.29
C ILE A 408 -1.13 -16.49 14.93
N ASP A 409 -0.56 -15.32 15.19
CA ASP A 409 0.76 -15.16 15.83
C ASP A 409 0.75 -15.69 17.27
N GLY A 410 -0.41 -15.63 17.95
CA GLY A 410 -0.66 -16.22 19.26
C GLY A 410 -0.89 -17.74 19.26
N GLY A 411 -0.82 -18.39 18.09
CA GLY A 411 -0.95 -19.83 17.94
C GLY A 411 -2.40 -20.34 17.82
N GLU A 412 -3.38 -19.46 17.57
CA GLU A 412 -4.74 -19.90 17.27
C GLU A 412 -4.78 -20.68 15.94
N ALA A 413 -5.33 -21.89 15.99
CA ALA A 413 -5.39 -22.76 14.83
C ALA A 413 -6.33 -22.18 13.74
N TYR A 414 -5.89 -22.24 12.50
CA TYR A 414 -6.69 -21.92 11.31
C TYR A 414 -6.41 -22.94 10.22
N ASP A 415 -7.26 -23.02 9.20
CA ASP A 415 -7.08 -23.87 8.03
C ASP A 415 -6.57 -23.06 6.84
N ILE A 416 -7.37 -22.09 6.42
CA ILE A 416 -7.09 -21.21 5.29
C ILE A 416 -7.31 -19.76 5.74
N LEU A 417 -6.41 -18.87 5.36
CA LEU A 417 -6.58 -17.43 5.47
C LEU A 417 -6.78 -16.82 4.08
N LEU A 418 -7.85 -16.03 3.92
CA LEU A 418 -8.06 -15.13 2.78
C LEU A 418 -7.84 -13.69 3.25
N ALA A 419 -6.85 -13.01 2.68
CA ALA A 419 -6.44 -11.68 3.14
C ALA A 419 -5.91 -10.79 2.01
N PRO A 420 -5.87 -9.46 2.21
CA PRO A 420 -5.23 -8.54 1.29
C PRO A 420 -3.76 -8.32 1.64
N GLY A 421 -2.97 -7.86 0.67
CA GLY A 421 -1.62 -7.36 0.92
C GLY A 421 -1.02 -6.67 -0.30
N ASP A 422 -0.10 -5.74 -0.04
CA ASP A 422 0.63 -5.01 -1.07
C ASP A 422 2.00 -4.53 -0.55
N PRO A 423 3.06 -5.34 -0.68
CA PRO A 423 4.40 -4.93 -0.28
C PRO A 423 5.08 -3.98 -1.28
N SER A 424 4.48 -3.71 -2.45
CA SER A 424 5.08 -2.84 -3.46
C SER A 424 5.23 -1.38 -3.04
N CYS A 425 4.77 -1.07 -1.87
CA CYS A 425 5.04 0.19 -1.18
C CYS A 425 6.50 0.41 -0.82
N PHE A 426 7.26 -0.65 -0.68
CA PHE A 426 8.69 -0.60 -0.38
C PHE A 426 9.56 -0.72 -1.64
N GLY A 427 8.97 -0.99 -2.80
CA GLY A 427 9.64 -1.19 -4.08
C GLY A 427 8.97 -2.27 -4.92
N ALA A 428 9.41 -2.42 -6.16
CA ALA A 428 8.82 -3.37 -7.11
C ALA A 428 9.76 -4.51 -7.51
N ASP A 429 10.96 -4.56 -6.96
CA ASP A 429 11.91 -5.62 -7.31
C ASP A 429 11.48 -6.98 -6.72
N PRO A 430 11.81 -8.08 -7.42
CA PRO A 430 11.38 -9.41 -7.00
C PRO A 430 11.90 -9.84 -5.63
N ASP A 431 13.14 -9.50 -5.29
CA ASP A 431 13.74 -9.89 -4.00
C ASP A 431 12.98 -9.28 -2.83
N LEU A 432 12.66 -7.99 -2.90
CA LEU A 432 11.87 -7.30 -1.88
C LEU A 432 10.49 -7.93 -1.73
N LEU A 433 9.77 -8.11 -2.87
CA LEU A 433 8.41 -8.62 -2.88
C LEU A 433 8.34 -10.06 -2.35
N LEU A 434 9.34 -10.90 -2.70
CA LEU A 434 9.46 -12.26 -2.21
C LEU A 434 9.80 -12.29 -0.71
N ASN A 435 10.77 -11.48 -0.26
CA ASN A 435 11.17 -11.43 1.14
C ASN A 435 10.07 -10.95 2.08
N TRP A 436 9.09 -10.18 1.59
CA TRP A 436 7.95 -9.77 2.41
C TRP A 436 7.16 -10.98 2.92
N TRP A 437 6.78 -11.91 2.06
CA TRP A 437 5.97 -13.06 2.45
C TRP A 437 6.76 -14.35 2.62
N TYR A 438 7.83 -14.56 1.84
CA TYR A 438 8.59 -15.81 1.83
C TYR A 438 9.96 -15.70 2.49
N GLY A 439 10.30 -14.52 3.02
CA GLY A 439 11.53 -14.31 3.77
C GLY A 439 11.58 -15.09 5.07
N ASP A 440 12.75 -15.11 5.71
CA ASP A 440 12.93 -15.66 7.05
C ASP A 440 12.33 -14.74 8.12
N ASN A 441 11.01 -14.70 8.17
CA ASN A 441 10.23 -13.79 9.01
C ASN A 441 8.98 -14.50 9.59
N VAL A 442 8.14 -13.74 10.28
CA VAL A 442 6.90 -14.22 10.92
C VAL A 442 5.98 -14.98 9.95
N TRP A 443 5.98 -14.63 8.66
CA TRP A 443 5.13 -15.30 7.68
C TRP A 443 5.51 -16.76 7.49
N MET A 444 6.78 -17.05 7.27
CA MET A 444 7.26 -18.41 6.98
C MET A 444 7.68 -19.17 8.24
N GLN A 445 7.85 -18.50 9.37
CA GLN A 445 8.17 -19.13 10.65
C GLN A 445 6.94 -19.55 11.42
N THR A 446 5.88 -18.71 11.44
CA THR A 446 4.73 -18.85 12.36
C THR A 446 3.40 -18.92 11.61
N ARG A 447 3.14 -17.97 10.69
CA ARG A 447 1.83 -17.84 10.04
C ARG A 447 1.59 -18.93 9.02
N CYS A 448 2.58 -19.23 8.20
CA CYS A 448 2.60 -20.33 7.23
C CYS A 448 3.95 -21.04 7.37
N PRO A 449 4.11 -21.96 8.34
CA PRO A 449 5.43 -22.50 8.72
C PRO A 449 6.00 -23.43 7.64
N TRP A 450 6.51 -22.83 6.57
CA TRP A 450 7.08 -23.49 5.39
C TRP A 450 8.61 -23.41 5.33
N LYS A 451 9.25 -22.62 6.19
CA LYS A 451 10.68 -22.35 6.21
C LYS A 451 11.56 -23.60 6.21
N GLU A 452 11.15 -24.67 6.91
CA GLU A 452 11.95 -25.89 7.02
C GLU A 452 11.79 -26.85 5.82
N SER A 453 10.97 -26.47 4.80
CA SER A 453 10.80 -27.30 3.60
C SER A 453 11.99 -27.20 2.64
N ALA A 454 12.22 -28.27 1.86
CA ALA A 454 13.25 -28.26 0.83
C ALA A 454 12.97 -27.22 -0.27
N GLU A 455 11.71 -26.98 -0.55
CA GLU A 455 11.25 -26.01 -1.54
C GLU A 455 11.53 -24.58 -1.11
N TRP A 456 11.35 -24.25 0.16
CA TRP A 456 11.72 -22.94 0.71
C TRP A 456 13.25 -22.73 0.66
N GLN A 457 14.03 -23.74 1.03
CA GLN A 457 15.49 -23.68 0.96
C GLN A 457 15.96 -23.49 -0.51
N LYS A 458 15.32 -24.19 -1.45
CA LYS A 458 15.60 -24.01 -2.88
C LYS A 458 15.23 -22.60 -3.36
N LEU A 459 14.07 -22.09 -2.94
CA LEU A 459 13.62 -20.72 -3.26
C LEU A 459 14.66 -19.69 -2.81
N HIS A 460 15.12 -19.78 -1.56
CA HIS A 460 16.12 -18.85 -1.02
C HIS A 460 17.47 -18.97 -1.72
N GLY A 461 17.92 -20.17 -2.04
CA GLY A 461 19.13 -20.36 -2.83
C GLY A 461 19.04 -19.69 -4.21
N LEU A 462 17.88 -19.77 -4.87
CA LEU A 462 17.65 -19.10 -6.16
C LEU A 462 17.54 -17.57 -6.01
N MET A 463 16.96 -17.08 -4.92
CA MET A 463 16.93 -15.63 -4.61
C MET A 463 18.36 -15.08 -4.43
N ASP A 464 19.22 -15.78 -3.69
CA ASP A 464 20.62 -15.41 -3.51
C ASP A 464 21.38 -15.43 -4.85
N GLU A 465 21.18 -16.47 -5.68
CA GLU A 465 21.75 -16.57 -7.01
C GLU A 465 21.27 -15.45 -7.94
N ALA A 466 20.00 -15.06 -7.83
CA ALA A 466 19.43 -13.95 -8.62
C ALA A 466 20.02 -12.60 -8.23
N LEU A 467 20.27 -12.37 -6.93
CA LEU A 467 20.93 -11.14 -6.47
C LEU A 467 22.39 -11.05 -6.94
N ALA A 468 23.04 -12.17 -7.18
CA ALA A 468 24.42 -12.23 -7.69
C ALA A 468 24.50 -12.23 -9.23
N ALA A 469 23.38 -12.33 -9.93
CA ALA A 469 23.29 -12.37 -11.39
C ALA A 469 22.79 -11.03 -11.95
N GLU A 470 22.95 -10.83 -13.26
CA GLU A 470 22.47 -9.65 -13.98
C GLU A 470 21.71 -10.04 -15.26
N GLY A 471 20.86 -9.12 -15.74
CA GLY A 471 20.17 -9.25 -17.03
C GLY A 471 19.31 -10.52 -17.15
N ASP A 472 19.45 -11.21 -18.27
CA ASP A 472 18.62 -12.39 -18.58
C ASP A 472 18.83 -13.55 -17.60
N GLU A 473 20.04 -13.72 -17.07
CA GLU A 473 20.33 -14.77 -16.08
C GLU A 473 19.63 -14.46 -14.75
N GLN A 474 19.66 -13.22 -14.31
CA GLN A 474 18.92 -12.78 -13.13
C GLN A 474 17.41 -13.02 -13.32
N GLN A 475 16.84 -12.58 -14.45
CA GLN A 475 15.43 -12.78 -14.75
C GLN A 475 15.03 -14.26 -14.76
N LYS A 476 15.90 -15.14 -15.30
CA LYS A 476 15.66 -16.58 -15.29
C LYS A 476 15.58 -17.15 -13.87
N LYS A 477 16.43 -16.68 -12.95
CA LYS A 477 16.37 -17.09 -11.54
C LYS A 477 15.07 -16.61 -10.87
N TRP A 478 14.65 -15.37 -11.13
CA TRP A 478 13.35 -14.90 -10.65
C TRP A 478 12.19 -15.74 -11.20
N ASN A 479 12.21 -16.13 -12.46
CA ASN A 479 11.20 -17.01 -13.04
C ASN A 479 11.12 -18.34 -12.29
N GLU A 480 12.27 -18.97 -11.99
CA GLU A 480 12.33 -20.21 -11.22
C GLU A 480 11.79 -20.02 -9.78
N CYS A 481 12.03 -18.86 -9.15
CA CYS A 481 11.44 -18.52 -7.86
C CYS A 481 9.91 -18.47 -7.94
N PHE A 482 9.36 -17.79 -8.94
CA PHE A 482 7.91 -17.67 -9.13
C PHE A 482 7.26 -19.02 -9.44
N ASP A 483 7.93 -19.88 -10.19
CA ASP A 483 7.46 -21.25 -10.47
C ASP A 483 7.38 -22.10 -9.20
N ILE A 484 8.40 -22.05 -8.33
CA ILE A 484 8.38 -22.75 -7.03
C ILE A 484 7.18 -22.31 -6.20
N ILE A 485 6.93 -20.99 -6.13
CA ILE A 485 5.82 -20.43 -5.35
C ILE A 485 4.48 -20.89 -5.93
N ALA A 486 4.32 -20.83 -7.25
CA ALA A 486 3.11 -21.28 -7.91
C ALA A 486 2.87 -22.77 -7.71
N ASP A 487 3.90 -23.61 -7.89
CA ASP A 487 3.78 -25.06 -7.76
C ASP A 487 3.43 -25.51 -6.34
N ASN A 488 3.89 -24.77 -5.32
CA ASN A 488 3.64 -25.11 -3.91
C ASN A 488 2.38 -24.47 -3.32
N ALA A 489 1.97 -23.31 -3.81
CA ALA A 489 0.76 -22.58 -3.41
C ALA A 489 0.54 -22.49 -1.89
N VAL A 490 1.60 -22.24 -1.11
CA VAL A 490 1.50 -22.15 0.36
C VAL A 490 0.84 -20.85 0.82
N LEU A 491 1.24 -19.75 0.20
CA LEU A 491 0.62 -18.43 0.17
C LEU A 491 0.63 -18.02 -1.31
N TYR A 492 -0.51 -17.78 -1.92
CA TYR A 492 -0.53 -17.47 -3.35
C TYR A 492 -1.64 -16.48 -3.73
N PRO A 493 -1.38 -15.54 -4.64
CA PRO A 493 -2.39 -14.59 -5.10
C PRO A 493 -3.52 -15.30 -5.83
N VAL A 494 -4.76 -14.92 -5.53
CA VAL A 494 -5.96 -15.28 -6.28
C VAL A 494 -6.20 -14.24 -7.38
N VAL A 495 -6.13 -12.97 -7.00
CA VAL A 495 -6.27 -11.83 -7.92
C VAL A 495 -5.30 -10.72 -7.55
N HIS A 496 -4.90 -9.94 -8.55
CA HIS A 496 -4.25 -8.64 -8.38
C HIS A 496 -5.27 -7.53 -8.64
N VAL A 497 -5.44 -6.63 -7.66
CA VAL A 497 -6.42 -5.56 -7.75
C VAL A 497 -5.83 -4.29 -8.35
N LYS A 498 -6.67 -3.54 -9.05
CA LYS A 498 -6.33 -2.18 -9.45
C LYS A 498 -6.50 -1.24 -8.25
N THR A 499 -5.59 -0.31 -8.08
CA THR A 499 -5.77 0.80 -7.16
C THR A 499 -6.71 1.80 -7.82
N VAL A 500 -7.88 2.01 -7.22
CA VAL A 500 -8.89 2.94 -7.74
C VAL A 500 -9.00 4.12 -6.80
N SER A 501 -8.95 5.31 -7.36
CA SER A 501 -9.05 6.57 -6.63
C SER A 501 -9.96 7.55 -7.34
N ALA A 502 -10.60 8.41 -6.57
CA ALA A 502 -11.40 9.50 -7.10
C ALA A 502 -10.80 10.84 -6.71
N SER A 503 -11.02 11.84 -7.56
CA SER A 503 -10.44 13.15 -7.32
C SER A 503 -11.25 14.27 -7.98
N TRP A 504 -11.27 15.43 -7.34
CA TRP A 504 -11.76 16.66 -7.91
C TRP A 504 -10.65 17.44 -8.63
N GLY A 505 -10.95 18.03 -9.78
CA GLY A 505 -10.05 18.93 -10.53
C GLY A 505 -9.03 18.21 -11.42
N ASP A 506 -8.17 18.98 -12.09
CA ASP A 506 -7.10 18.47 -12.95
C ASP A 506 -5.90 18.08 -12.07
N PRO A 507 -5.39 16.85 -12.18
CA PRO A 507 -4.18 16.43 -11.47
C PRO A 507 -2.95 17.30 -11.77
N SER A 508 -2.90 17.97 -12.94
CA SER A 508 -1.80 18.85 -13.32
C SER A 508 -1.78 20.20 -12.59
N THR A 509 -2.86 20.55 -11.92
CA THR A 509 -2.98 21.78 -11.11
C THR A 509 -2.88 21.52 -9.62
N ALA A 510 -2.66 20.26 -9.23
CA ALA A 510 -2.47 19.91 -7.83
C ALA A 510 -1.05 20.28 -7.37
N PRO A 511 -0.92 20.74 -6.14
CA PRO A 511 0.37 21.15 -5.58
C PRO A 511 1.32 19.98 -5.39
N THR A 512 2.60 20.30 -5.38
CA THR A 512 3.71 19.37 -5.20
C THR A 512 3.74 18.75 -3.80
N ALA A 513 2.97 17.71 -3.58
CA ALA A 513 3.16 16.82 -2.45
C ALA A 513 3.82 15.51 -2.95
N ARG A 514 4.73 14.94 -2.18
CA ARG A 514 5.38 13.67 -2.54
C ARG A 514 4.39 12.51 -2.55
N PRO A 515 4.62 11.50 -3.40
CA PRO A 515 3.79 10.30 -3.44
C PRO A 515 3.72 9.60 -2.09
N SER A 516 2.54 9.25 -1.64
CA SER A 516 2.34 8.43 -0.46
C SER A 516 1.71 7.10 -0.81
N MET A 517 1.99 6.10 0.01
CA MET A 517 1.43 4.78 -0.11
C MET A 517 -0.08 4.71 0.05
N ALA A 518 -0.60 5.49 0.97
CA ALA A 518 -2.02 5.47 1.30
C ALA A 518 -2.87 5.93 0.11
N SER A 519 -2.29 6.68 -0.81
CA SER A 519 -2.99 7.07 -2.01
C SER A 519 -2.01 7.21 -3.16
N ARG A 520 -1.85 6.20 -3.95
CA ARG A 520 -1.31 6.35 -5.31
C ARG A 520 -2.03 7.47 -6.08
N ALA A 521 -3.24 7.82 -5.68
CA ALA A 521 -4.01 8.94 -6.17
C ALA A 521 -3.55 10.28 -5.62
N LEU A 522 -3.25 10.39 -4.34
CA LEU A 522 -2.59 11.57 -3.77
C LEU A 522 -1.22 11.76 -4.40
N ALA A 523 -0.45 10.68 -4.53
CA ALA A 523 0.83 10.69 -5.20
C ALA A 523 0.77 11.21 -6.63
N ARG A 524 -0.21 10.76 -7.41
CA ARG A 524 -0.43 11.22 -8.78
C ARG A 524 -0.91 12.66 -8.87
N ARG A 525 -1.45 13.23 -7.78
CA ARG A 525 -1.85 14.63 -7.70
C ARG A 525 -0.84 15.53 -7.05
N ALA A 526 -0.05 14.95 -6.16
CA ALA A 526 0.88 15.67 -5.35
C ALA A 526 2.29 15.78 -5.95
N CYS A 527 2.59 15.00 -7.01
CA CYS A 527 3.79 15.19 -7.82
C CYS A 527 3.41 15.55 -9.26
N PRO A 528 3.79 16.72 -9.77
CA PRO A 528 3.87 16.91 -11.20
C PRO A 528 4.85 15.88 -11.75
N SER A 529 4.40 15.11 -12.72
CA SER A 529 5.20 14.15 -13.45
C SER A 529 6.54 14.73 -13.86
N GLY A 530 7.58 14.13 -13.35
CA GLY A 530 8.94 14.41 -13.76
C GLY A 530 9.52 15.62 -13.08
N ALA A 531 10.54 15.39 -12.28
CA ALA A 531 11.52 16.39 -12.00
C ALA A 531 11.84 17.09 -13.32
N LEU A 532 11.34 18.29 -13.49
CA LEU A 532 11.66 19.13 -14.62
C LEU A 532 13.17 19.36 -14.60
N ARG A 533 13.88 18.58 -15.41
CA ARG A 533 15.15 19.13 -15.90
C ARG A 533 14.80 20.48 -16.53
N PRO A 534 15.50 21.56 -16.20
CA PRO A 534 15.23 22.85 -16.79
C PRO A 534 15.64 22.81 -18.27
N SER A 535 14.77 22.36 -19.15
CA SER A 535 14.88 22.63 -20.57
C SER A 535 13.85 23.70 -20.91
N ARG A 536 14.33 24.89 -21.17
CA ARG A 536 13.58 25.98 -21.76
C ARG A 536 12.90 25.49 -23.06
N ARG A 537 11.67 24.99 -22.95
CA ARG A 537 10.68 25.00 -24.05
C ARG A 537 9.29 24.77 -23.47
N LYS A 538 8.44 25.77 -23.66
CA LYS A 538 6.99 25.69 -23.45
C LYS A 538 6.43 24.56 -24.33
N THR A 539 6.14 23.43 -23.73
CA THR A 539 5.31 22.40 -24.38
C THR A 539 4.28 21.95 -23.37
N ARG A 540 3.02 22.04 -23.74
CA ARG A 540 1.88 21.53 -22.97
C ARG A 540 2.12 20.06 -22.66
N LEU A 541 2.33 19.73 -21.38
CA LEU A 541 2.41 18.36 -20.90
C LEU A 541 1.00 17.82 -20.68
N SER A 542 0.61 16.94 -21.58
CA SER A 542 -0.53 16.05 -21.40
C SER A 542 -0.12 14.93 -20.45
N LEU A 543 -0.73 14.87 -19.27
CA LEU A 543 -0.50 13.88 -18.20
C LEU A 543 -1.06 12.48 -18.50
N TYR A 544 -1.38 12.18 -19.76
CA TYR A 544 -2.04 10.93 -20.21
C TYR A 544 -1.34 10.21 -21.36
N ALA A 545 -0.04 10.37 -21.53
CA ALA A 545 0.69 9.65 -22.57
C ALA A 545 1.47 8.45 -22.02
N GLY A 546 0.76 7.42 -21.59
CA GLY A 546 1.32 6.15 -21.13
C GLY A 546 0.64 4.90 -21.66
N CYS A 547 -0.32 5.02 -22.58
CA CYS A 547 -0.83 3.89 -23.35
C CYS A 547 -0.94 4.30 -24.83
N ARG A 548 0.17 4.19 -25.57
CA ARG A 548 0.06 4.11 -27.03
C ARG A 548 -0.26 2.66 -27.40
N PRO A 549 -1.29 2.40 -28.20
CA PRO A 549 -1.45 1.09 -28.84
C PRO A 549 -0.27 0.88 -29.78
N LEU A 550 0.42 -0.24 -29.65
CA LEU A 550 1.37 -0.73 -30.62
C LEU A 550 0.65 -0.92 -31.94
N GLY A 551 1.01 -0.14 -32.95
CA GLY A 551 0.58 -0.31 -34.31
C GLY A 551 1.07 -1.65 -34.87
N PRO A 552 0.43 -2.18 -35.93
CA PRO A 552 0.72 -3.50 -36.44
C PRO A 552 2.12 -3.57 -37.03
N TYR A 553 2.86 -4.63 -36.66
CA TYR A 553 4.12 -5.00 -37.32
C TYR A 553 3.85 -5.31 -38.80
N PRO A 554 4.68 -4.86 -39.74
CA PRO A 554 4.61 -5.32 -41.11
C PRO A 554 5.21 -6.73 -41.20
N HIS A 555 4.48 -7.62 -41.84
CA HIS A 555 4.96 -8.90 -42.30
C HIS A 555 6.07 -8.73 -43.35
N SER A 556 7.23 -9.28 -43.11
CA SER A 556 8.08 -9.95 -44.10
C SER A 556 9.10 -10.79 -43.38
#